data_4e6fc1aad25771eb1ecdf0841aa0e7f4
#
_entry.id   4e6fc1aad25771eb1ecdf0841aa0e7f4
#
_cell.length_a   1.000
_cell.length_b   1.000
_cell.length_c   1.000
_cell.angle_alpha   90.00
_cell.angle_beta   90.00
_cell.angle_gamma   90.00
#
_symmetry.space_group_name_H-M   'P 1'
#
loop_
_entity.id
_entity.type
_entity.pdbx_description
1 polymer ?
#
loop_
_entity_poly.entity_id
_entity_poly.type
_entity_poly.pdbx_seq_one_letter_code
_entity_poly.pdbx_strand_id
1 'polypeptide(L)'
;MNSKIARQLLLKEVQKEFTMAYPFLKIDFTRGKGGRIDLTRGKGDETGIVNGHVGEGDQEMAVHMKARELLWDKFGVTDNMKVEELEVLLQYEFGLPAQVLRKSGNMWLETRMTQHWTLRQQNDHGLDMASIINF
;
A
#
# COMPACT_ATOMS: atom_id res chain seq x y z
N MET A 1 -4.93 -6.57 21.98
CA MET A 1 -5.37 -6.66 20.64
C MET A 1 -4.80 -7.85 19.91
N ASN A 2 -5.54 -8.44 19.07
CA ASN A 2 -5.08 -9.59 18.35
C ASN A 2 -3.99 -9.13 17.38
N SER A 3 -2.86 -9.78 17.41
CA SER A 3 -1.74 -9.38 16.58
C SER A 3 -2.07 -9.49 15.09
N LYS A 4 -2.94 -10.41 14.73
CA LYS A 4 -3.32 -10.58 13.35
C LYS A 4 -4.11 -9.36 12.88
N ILE A 5 -5.01 -8.85 13.72
CA ILE A 5 -5.79 -7.69 13.37
C ILE A 5 -4.91 -6.47 13.31
N ALA A 6 -3.96 -6.36 14.23
CA ALA A 6 -3.05 -5.24 14.24
C ALA A 6 -2.21 -5.22 12.97
N ARG A 7 -1.81 -6.41 12.51
CA ARG A 7 -1.02 -6.49 11.30
C ARG A 7 -1.83 -6.07 10.08
N GLN A 8 -3.09 -6.50 10.01
CA GLN A 8 -3.94 -6.12 8.89
C GLN A 8 -4.19 -4.63 8.87
N LEU A 9 -4.35 -4.02 10.03
CA LEU A 9 -4.56 -2.59 10.09
C LEU A 9 -3.30 -1.86 9.62
N LEU A 10 -2.14 -2.38 10.00
CA LEU A 10 -0.89 -1.77 9.59
C LEU A 10 -0.71 -1.86 8.08
N LEU A 11 -1.03 -3.01 7.48
CA LEU A 11 -0.91 -3.16 6.03
C LEU A 11 -1.82 -2.17 5.32
N LYS A 12 -3.03 -1.97 5.81
CA LYS A 12 -3.95 -1.03 5.20
C LYS A 12 -3.42 0.39 5.33
N GLU A 13 -2.85 0.74 6.47
CA GLU A 13 -2.32 2.08 6.66
C GLU A 13 -1.10 2.32 5.79
N VAL A 14 -0.27 1.31 5.59
CA VAL A 14 0.89 1.43 4.72
C VAL A 14 0.42 1.69 3.30
N GLN A 15 -0.62 0.95 2.84
CA GLN A 15 -1.16 1.14 1.51
C GLN A 15 -1.72 2.55 1.37
N LYS A 16 -2.45 3.01 2.35
CA LYS A 16 -3.08 4.31 2.32
C LYS A 16 -2.03 5.42 2.34
N GLU A 17 -1.05 5.32 3.20
CA GLU A 17 -0.02 6.33 3.31
C GLU A 17 0.76 6.45 2.00
N PHE A 18 1.05 5.31 1.39
CA PHE A 18 1.80 5.29 0.15
C PHE A 18 1.02 5.99 -0.97
N THR A 19 -0.26 5.67 -1.11
CA THR A 19 -1.08 6.27 -2.16
C THR A 19 -1.31 7.77 -1.92
N MET A 20 -1.29 8.19 -0.67
CA MET A 20 -1.40 9.60 -0.40
C MET A 20 -0.18 10.35 -0.90
N ALA A 21 0.99 9.72 -0.83
CA ALA A 21 2.23 10.34 -1.30
C ALA A 21 2.39 10.21 -2.82
N TYR A 22 1.93 9.08 -3.37
CA TYR A 22 2.03 8.83 -4.81
C TYR A 22 0.62 8.48 -5.32
N PRO A 23 -0.19 9.50 -5.63
CA PRO A 23 -1.60 9.29 -5.97
C PRO A 23 -1.90 8.38 -7.15
N PHE A 24 -0.95 8.18 -8.03
CA PHE A 24 -1.19 7.30 -9.17
C PHE A 24 -0.57 5.92 -8.97
N LEU A 25 -0.14 5.62 -7.74
CA LEU A 25 0.43 4.32 -7.42
C LEU A 25 -0.27 3.75 -6.20
N LYS A 26 -0.27 2.44 -6.09
CA LYS A 26 -0.72 1.81 -4.87
C LYS A 26 0.01 0.51 -4.66
N ILE A 27 0.10 0.08 -3.42
CA ILE A 27 0.72 -1.18 -3.06
C ILE A 27 -0.39 -2.21 -2.94
N ASP A 28 -0.19 -3.37 -3.52
CA ASP A 28 -1.13 -4.45 -3.45
C ASP A 28 -0.42 -5.64 -2.84
N PHE A 29 -0.96 -6.19 -1.76
CA PHE A 29 -0.36 -7.36 -1.15
C PHE A 29 -1.11 -8.59 -1.66
N THR A 30 -0.36 -9.63 -2.02
CA THR A 30 -0.98 -10.80 -2.54
C THR A 30 -0.73 -11.99 -1.63
N ARG A 31 -1.41 -13.08 -1.89
CA ARG A 31 -1.27 -14.22 -1.06
C ARG A 31 -0.82 -15.39 -1.91
N GLY A 32 0.42 -15.61 -2.03
CA GLY A 32 0.90 -16.73 -2.76
C GLY A 32 0.41 -16.74 -4.19
N LYS A 33 0.17 -17.92 -4.71
CA LYS A 33 -0.23 -18.02 -6.02
C LYS A 33 -1.29 -17.21 -6.50
N GLY A 34 -1.09 -16.02 -6.69
CA GLY A 34 -2.11 -15.20 -7.27
C GLY A 34 -3.26 -14.82 -6.37
N GLY A 35 -3.25 -15.31 -5.20
CA GLY A 35 -4.32 -14.92 -4.31
C GLY A 35 -4.10 -13.51 -3.85
N ARG A 36 -5.13 -12.70 -3.84
CA ARG A 36 -4.99 -11.33 -3.41
C ARG A 36 -5.67 -11.14 -2.06
N ILE A 37 -5.01 -10.46 -1.16
CA ILE A 37 -5.58 -10.21 0.14
C ILE A 37 -6.45 -8.99 0.03
N ASP A 38 -7.74 -9.16 0.26
CA ASP A 38 -8.66 -8.06 0.17
C ASP A 38 -8.79 -7.43 1.54
N LEU A 39 -7.96 -6.46 1.79
CA LEU A 39 -7.98 -5.82 3.09
C LEU A 39 -9.16 -4.89 3.29
N THR A 40 -9.76 -4.47 2.23
CA THR A 40 -10.85 -3.54 2.41
C THR A 40 -12.10 -4.31 2.73
N ARG A 41 -12.18 -5.53 2.27
CA ARG A 41 -13.36 -6.28 2.44
C ARG A 41 -13.35 -6.70 3.84
N GLY A 42 -12.29 -6.61 4.40
CA GLY A 42 -12.24 -6.98 5.73
C GLY A 42 -13.17 -7.78 6.34
N LYS A 43 -13.63 -8.32 5.81
CA LYS A 43 -14.32 -9.05 6.40
C LYS A 43 -14.94 -8.42 7.36
N GLY A 44 -15.64 -7.59 7.08
CA GLY A 44 -16.42 -6.88 7.97
C GLY A 44 -16.52 -7.60 9.21
N ASP A 45 -16.51 -8.81 9.07
CA ASP A 45 -16.63 -9.53 10.17
C ASP A 45 -15.75 -9.02 11.20
N GLU A 46 -14.64 -9.13 11.09
CA GLU A 46 -13.85 -8.81 12.14
C GLU A 46 -14.06 -7.53 12.56
N THR A 47 -14.36 -6.83 11.75
CA THR A 47 -14.49 -5.53 12.09
C THR A 47 -15.50 -5.43 13.08
N GLY A 48 -16.48 -6.00 12.90
CA GLY A 48 -17.55 -5.85 13.80
C GLY A 48 -16.97 -5.85 15.12
N ILE A 49 -16.02 -6.63 15.13
CA ILE A 49 -15.54 -6.75 16.33
C ILE A 49 -15.16 -5.67 17.03
N VAL A 50 -14.51 -5.14 16.54
CA VAL A 50 -14.04 -4.16 17.13
C VAL A 50 -14.91 -3.38 17.72
N ASN A 51 -15.74 -3.53 17.31
CA ASN A 51 -16.57 -2.82 17.76
C ASN A 51 -16.41 -2.15 18.80
N GLY A 52 -16.58 -1.38 18.67
CA GLY A 52 -16.73 -0.64 19.71
C GLY A 52 -15.75 -0.53 20.67
N HIS A 53 -14.91 -0.57 20.53
CA HIS A 53 -14.14 -0.55 21.42
C HIS A 53 -13.57 0.69 21.68
N VAL A 54 -13.40 1.05 22.65
CA VAL A 54 -12.81 2.12 23.12
C VAL A 54 -11.44 2.14 22.65
N GLY A 55 -10.77 3.18 22.59
CA GLY A 55 -9.39 3.20 22.23
C GLY A 55 -9.20 3.00 20.75
N GLU A 56 -10.29 2.83 20.07
CA GLU A 56 -10.21 2.58 18.69
C GLU A 56 -9.51 3.72 17.99
N GLY A 57 -9.81 4.94 18.31
CA GLY A 57 -9.15 6.07 17.68
C GLY A 57 -7.67 6.09 18.00
N ASP A 58 -7.32 5.71 19.21
CA ASP A 58 -5.92 5.71 19.61
C ASP A 58 -5.17 4.63 18.83
N GLN A 59 -5.78 3.50 18.60
CA GLN A 59 -5.13 2.43 17.90
C GLN A 59 -4.94 2.83 16.44
N GLU A 60 -5.91 3.49 15.85
CA GLU A 60 -5.77 3.92 14.47
C GLU A 60 -4.66 4.93 14.35
N MET A 61 -4.54 5.84 15.31
CA MET A 61 -3.51 6.84 15.26
C MET A 61 -2.14 6.17 15.42
N ALA A 62 -2.01 5.23 16.31
CA ALA A 62 -0.75 4.55 16.54
C ALA A 62 -0.33 3.75 15.29
N VAL A 63 -1.29 3.10 14.65
CA VAL A 63 -0.99 2.31 13.47
C VAL A 63 -0.62 3.24 12.31
N HIS A 64 -1.28 4.37 12.20
CA HIS A 64 -0.99 5.33 11.15
C HIS A 64 0.44 5.86 11.33
N MET A 65 0.83 6.18 12.55
CA MET A 65 2.17 6.69 12.80
C MET A 65 3.21 5.61 12.52
N LYS A 66 2.87 4.37 12.82
CA LYS A 66 3.77 3.27 12.57
C LYS A 66 3.97 3.08 11.05
N ALA A 67 2.91 3.23 10.28
CA ALA A 67 3.01 3.09 8.84
C ALA A 67 3.91 4.19 8.27
N ARG A 68 3.79 5.40 8.76
CA ARG A 68 4.63 6.50 8.30
C ARG A 68 6.09 6.24 8.65
N GLU A 69 6.32 5.75 9.85
CA GLU A 69 7.65 5.45 10.30
C GLU A 69 8.27 4.36 9.43
N LEU A 70 7.51 3.33 9.12
CA LEU A 70 8.04 2.25 8.30
C LEU A 70 8.38 2.73 6.90
N LEU A 71 7.46 3.40 6.24
CA LEU A 71 7.70 3.84 4.86
C LEU A 71 8.79 4.88 4.74
N TRP A 72 8.70 5.94 5.52
CA TRP A 72 9.60 7.05 5.32
C TRP A 72 10.89 6.95 6.09
N ASP A 73 10.85 6.47 7.31
CA ASP A 73 12.05 6.42 8.13
C ASP A 73 12.79 5.08 8.02
N LYS A 74 12.11 3.99 8.19
CA LYS A 74 12.80 2.71 8.19
C LYS A 74 13.18 2.25 6.78
N PHE A 75 12.24 2.28 5.86
CA PHE A 75 12.54 1.84 4.50
C PHE A 75 13.21 2.95 3.69
N GLY A 76 13.07 4.19 4.12
CA GLY A 76 13.67 5.30 3.39
C GLY A 76 13.10 5.47 2.00
N VAL A 77 11.78 5.28 1.86
CA VAL A 77 11.15 5.39 0.56
C VAL A 77 11.29 6.82 0.07
N THR A 78 11.82 6.98 -1.14
CA THR A 78 11.98 8.29 -1.75
C THR A 78 11.59 8.21 -3.20
N ASP A 79 11.53 9.35 -3.84
CA ASP A 79 11.17 9.43 -5.26
C ASP A 79 12.12 8.64 -6.13
N ASN A 80 13.35 8.50 -5.71
CA ASN A 80 14.36 7.80 -6.50
C ASN A 80 14.44 6.29 -6.24
N MET A 81 13.67 5.79 -5.32
CA MET A 81 13.65 4.35 -5.06
C MET A 81 12.98 3.65 -6.23
N LYS A 82 13.53 2.53 -6.69
CA LYS A 82 12.91 1.80 -7.78
C LYS A 82 11.76 0.95 -7.26
N VAL A 83 10.78 0.71 -8.12
CA VAL A 83 9.64 -0.10 -7.75
C VAL A 83 10.07 -1.45 -7.20
N GLU A 84 11.00 -2.12 -7.89
CA GLU A 84 11.43 -3.43 -7.45
C GLU A 84 12.09 -3.40 -6.09
N GLU A 85 12.76 -2.32 -5.75
CA GLU A 85 13.39 -2.20 -4.45
C GLU A 85 12.34 -2.12 -3.35
N LEU A 86 11.30 -1.36 -3.58
CA LEU A 86 10.24 -1.23 -2.59
C LEU A 86 9.52 -2.57 -2.42
N GLU A 87 9.26 -3.27 -3.52
CA GLU A 87 8.55 -4.55 -3.45
C GLU A 87 9.34 -5.56 -2.61
N VAL A 88 10.66 -5.58 -2.76
CA VAL A 88 11.49 -6.49 -1.99
C VAL A 88 11.45 -6.13 -0.51
N LEU A 89 11.52 -4.85 -0.19
CA LEU A 89 11.48 -4.42 1.20
C LEU A 89 10.15 -4.78 1.85
N LEU A 90 9.06 -4.59 1.13
CA LEU A 90 7.74 -4.89 1.68
C LEU A 90 7.59 -6.39 1.92
N GLN A 91 8.07 -7.19 0.99
CA GLN A 91 7.97 -8.63 1.16
C GLN A 91 8.82 -9.09 2.34
N TYR A 92 10.00 -8.52 2.48
CA TYR A 92 10.88 -8.88 3.57
C TYR A 92 10.25 -8.48 4.91
N GLU A 93 9.71 -7.29 4.98
CA GLU A 93 9.16 -6.79 6.24
C GLU A 93 7.87 -7.50 6.63
N PHE A 94 6.99 -7.71 5.69
CA PHE A 94 5.69 -8.28 6.01
C PHE A 94 5.49 -9.76 5.66
N GLY A 95 6.46 -10.35 4.99
CA GLY A 95 6.37 -11.76 4.63
C GLY A 95 5.30 -12.06 3.60
N LEU A 96 4.85 -11.05 2.85
CA LEU A 96 3.85 -11.22 1.83
C LEU A 96 4.33 -10.63 0.53
N PRO A 97 4.06 -11.28 -0.60
CA PRO A 97 4.43 -10.69 -1.87
C PRO A 97 3.71 -9.36 -2.01
N ALA A 98 4.40 -8.38 -2.53
CA ALA A 98 3.83 -7.06 -2.71
C ALA A 98 4.08 -6.59 -4.13
N GLN A 99 3.15 -5.84 -4.67
CA GLN A 99 3.24 -5.33 -6.00
C GLN A 99 2.85 -3.88 -6.01
N VAL A 100 3.53 -3.06 -6.80
CA VAL A 100 3.14 -1.67 -6.96
C VAL A 100 2.34 -1.60 -8.24
N LEU A 101 1.16 -1.03 -8.18
CA LEU A 101 0.29 -0.88 -9.34
C LEU A 101 0.21 0.59 -9.72
N ARG A 102 0.02 0.87 -11.01
CA ARG A 102 -0.09 2.24 -11.50
C ARG A 102 -1.49 2.46 -12.04
N LYS A 103 -2.08 3.57 -11.71
CA LYS A 103 -3.43 3.89 -12.15
C LYS A 103 -3.45 4.28 -13.61
N SER A 104 -4.41 3.73 -14.36
CA SER A 104 -4.59 4.07 -15.76
C SER A 104 -6.09 4.15 -15.97
N GLY A 105 -6.63 5.35 -16.05
CA GLY A 105 -8.07 5.54 -16.13
C GLY A 105 -8.70 5.02 -14.85
N ASN A 106 -9.59 4.08 -14.98
CA ASN A 106 -10.25 3.50 -13.81
C ASN A 106 -9.61 2.17 -13.42
N MET A 107 -8.51 1.81 -14.02
CA MET A 107 -7.89 0.53 -13.74
C MET A 107 -6.55 0.68 -13.08
N TRP A 108 -6.13 -0.36 -12.39
CA TRP A 108 -4.82 -0.39 -11.79
C TRP A 108 -4.01 -1.45 -12.54
N LEU A 109 -2.90 -1.03 -13.13
CA LEU A 109 -2.08 -1.91 -13.94
C LEU A 109 -0.82 -2.34 -13.24
N GLU A 110 -0.36 -3.53 -13.54
CA GLU A 110 0.88 -4.04 -12.97
C GLU A 110 2.04 -3.27 -13.57
N THR A 111 3.08 -3.08 -12.80
CA THR A 111 4.25 -2.35 -13.27
C THR A 111 5.43 -3.30 -13.47
N ARG A 112 5.14 -4.57 -13.69
CA ARG A 112 6.19 -5.58 -13.82
C ARG A 112 7.20 -5.26 -14.91
N MET A 113 6.73 -4.77 -16.04
CA MET A 113 7.63 -4.46 -17.15
C MET A 113 8.46 -3.21 -16.88
N THR A 114 8.07 -2.41 -15.94
CA THR A 114 8.78 -1.17 -15.61
C THR A 114 9.21 -1.14 -14.15
N GLN A 115 9.52 -2.30 -13.59
CA GLN A 115 9.93 -2.38 -12.20
C GLN A 115 11.20 -1.62 -11.91
N HIS A 116 12.02 -1.39 -12.91
CA HIS A 116 13.27 -0.67 -12.72
C HIS A 116 13.08 0.85 -12.75
N TRP A 117 11.86 1.30 -13.00
CA TRP A 117 11.60 2.73 -12.96
C TRP A 117 11.51 3.16 -11.49
N THR A 118 11.82 4.43 -11.24
CA THR A 118 11.68 4.96 -9.88
C THR A 118 10.22 5.20 -9.58
N LEU A 119 9.91 5.37 -8.31
CA LEU A 119 8.55 5.65 -7.91
C LEU A 119 8.07 6.95 -8.54
N ARG A 120 8.95 7.95 -8.63
CA ARG A 120 8.57 9.19 -9.24
C ARG A 120 8.25 9.01 -10.71
N GLN A 121 9.06 8.26 -11.44
CA GLN A 121 8.80 8.03 -12.85
C GLN A 121 7.47 7.32 -13.06
N GLN A 122 7.16 6.34 -12.23
CA GLN A 122 5.90 5.62 -12.33
C GLN A 122 4.73 6.55 -12.04
N ASN A 123 4.83 7.32 -10.98
CA ASN A 123 3.74 8.19 -10.59
C ASN A 123 3.53 9.30 -11.63
N ASP A 124 4.62 9.85 -12.17
CA ASP A 124 4.52 10.91 -13.18
C ASP A 124 3.89 10.35 -14.45
N HIS A 125 4.20 9.12 -14.80
CA HIS A 125 3.61 8.51 -15.99
C HIS A 125 2.10 8.32 -15.77
N GLY A 126 1.69 7.94 -14.57
CA GLY A 126 0.28 7.84 -14.26
C GLY A 126 -0.44 9.18 -14.38
N LEU A 127 0.23 10.22 -13.92
CA LEU A 127 -0.34 11.56 -13.99
C LEU A 127 -0.44 12.01 -15.45
N ASP A 128 0.59 11.75 -16.25
CA ASP A 128 0.59 12.15 -17.66
C ASP A 128 -0.53 11.44 -18.40
N MET A 129 -0.72 10.16 -18.16
CA MET A 129 -1.76 9.41 -18.84
C MET A 129 -3.15 9.90 -18.42
N ALA A 130 -3.30 10.30 -17.16
CA ALA A 130 -4.57 10.80 -16.67
C ALA A 130 -4.90 12.12 -17.38
N SER A 131 -3.88 12.95 -17.60
CA SER A 131 -4.09 14.22 -18.26
C SER A 131 -4.53 14.03 -19.71
N ILE A 132 -3.98 13.05 -20.38
CA ILE A 132 -4.35 12.77 -21.75
C ILE A 132 -5.76 12.25 -21.83
N ILE A 133 -6.12 11.36 -20.93
CA ILE A 133 -7.45 10.77 -20.94
C ILE A 133 -8.55 11.76 -20.59
N ASN A 134 -8.25 12.72 -19.77
CA ASN A 134 -9.25 13.68 -19.37
C ASN A 134 -9.41 14.85 -20.29
N PHE A 135 -9.06 14.71 -21.47
CA PHE A 135 -9.18 15.78 -22.42
C PHE A 135 -10.56 16.05 -22.78
#